data_a7e554e504597ba7ce55bafef68e2b6c
#
_entry.id   a7e554e504597ba7ce55bafef68e2b6c
#
_cell.length_a   1.000
_cell.length_b   1.000
_cell.length_c   1.000
_cell.angle_alpha   90.00
_cell.angle_beta   90.00
_cell.angle_gamma   90.00
#
_symmetry.space_group_name_H-M   'P 1'
#
loop_
_entity.id
_entity.type
_entity.pdbx_description
1 polymer ?
#
loop_
_entity_poly.entity_id
_entity_poly.type
_entity_poly.pdbx_seq_one_letter_code
_entity_poly.pdbx_strand_id
1 'polypeptide(L)'
;ESQGVRLITDCTVTDLDHHTVDGRFAVTGLHCTLKGRSETMLLGDGDLVFVQNGSMTDASSLGSMSEAPAKRTRAPNGAWTLWEKLADGRPSFGRPAVFNSCVAQSNWASFTVTLKDTAFFDQMQRFSGNEAGTGGLVTFKDSNWLMSIVLAHQPHFANQPADVQVFWGYGLFPDRVGNFVAKPMADCSGAE
;
A
#
# COMPACT_ATOMS: atom_id res chain seq x y z
N GLU A 1 -6.38 14.86 13.41
CA GLU A 1 -6.57 16.33 13.54
C GLU A 1 -6.64 16.78 15.00
N SER A 2 -7.22 15.98 15.91
CA SER A 2 -7.30 16.31 17.35
C SER A 2 -5.95 16.50 18.06
N GLN A 3 -4.84 16.09 17.43
CA GLN A 3 -3.47 16.18 17.96
C GLN A 3 -2.64 17.26 17.23
N GLY A 4 -3.28 18.20 16.54
CA GLY A 4 -2.60 19.25 15.79
C GLY A 4 -2.08 18.83 14.42
N VAL A 5 -2.31 17.59 13.98
CA VAL A 5 -1.95 17.13 12.63
C VAL A 5 -2.88 17.78 11.61
N ARG A 6 -2.30 18.39 10.59
CA ARG A 6 -3.03 18.95 9.45
C ARG A 6 -2.93 18.01 8.25
N LEU A 7 -4.04 17.44 7.85
CA LEU A 7 -4.17 16.65 6.63
C LEU A 7 -4.61 17.56 5.48
N ILE A 8 -3.86 17.56 4.37
CA ILE A 8 -4.21 18.30 3.16
C ILE A 8 -4.55 17.26 2.08
N THR A 9 -5.80 17.20 1.69
CA THR A 9 -6.30 16.35 0.61
C THR A 9 -6.28 17.06 -0.73
N ASP A 10 -6.44 16.32 -1.83
CA ASP A 10 -6.41 16.84 -3.21
C ASP A 10 -5.13 17.65 -3.50
N CYS A 11 -4.01 17.19 -2.91
CA CYS A 11 -2.71 17.82 -3.02
C CYS A 11 -1.69 16.80 -3.54
N THR A 12 -1.11 17.08 -4.70
CA THR A 12 -0.02 16.30 -5.28
C THR A 12 1.25 17.10 -5.24
N VAL A 13 2.27 16.64 -4.50
CA VAL A 13 3.60 17.26 -4.51
C VAL A 13 4.29 16.90 -5.82
N THR A 14 4.73 17.91 -6.55
CA THR A 14 5.29 17.77 -7.91
C THR A 14 6.78 18.08 -7.99
N ASP A 15 7.33 18.78 -6.98
CA ASP A 15 8.75 19.11 -6.89
C ASP A 15 9.13 19.59 -5.48
N LEU A 16 10.44 19.67 -5.24
CA LEU A 16 11.02 20.24 -4.02
C LEU A 16 12.08 21.30 -4.40
N ASP A 17 12.00 22.48 -3.78
CA ASP A 17 13.15 23.39 -3.74
C ASP A 17 14.12 22.91 -2.70
N HIS A 18 15.36 22.67 -3.10
CA HIS A 18 16.36 22.11 -2.20
C HIS A 18 17.77 22.59 -2.53
N HIS A 19 18.64 22.57 -1.53
CA HIS A 19 20.07 22.84 -1.68
C HIS A 19 20.87 22.00 -0.69
N THR A 20 22.17 21.95 -0.87
CA THR A 20 23.06 21.24 0.06
C THR A 20 23.84 22.26 0.89
N VAL A 21 23.76 22.17 2.21
CA VAL A 21 24.52 22.98 3.16
C VAL A 21 25.29 22.03 4.07
N ASP A 22 26.60 22.19 4.14
CA ASP A 22 27.50 21.38 4.98
C ASP A 22 27.31 19.87 4.80
N GLY A 23 27.09 19.45 3.55
CA GLY A 23 26.83 18.04 3.20
C GLY A 23 25.45 17.51 3.60
N ARG A 24 24.58 18.37 4.12
CA ARG A 24 23.19 18.05 4.45
C ARG A 24 22.25 18.59 3.38
N PHE A 25 21.25 17.80 3.07
CA PHE A 25 20.20 18.17 2.13
C PHE A 25 19.12 18.97 2.86
N ALA A 26 18.92 20.22 2.47
CA ALA A 26 17.91 21.11 3.02
C ALA A 26 16.81 21.37 1.98
N VAL A 27 15.56 21.17 2.36
CA VAL A 27 14.37 21.50 1.56
C VAL A 27 13.81 22.83 2.03
N THR A 28 13.59 23.77 1.10
CA THR A 28 13.10 25.11 1.39
C THR A 28 11.71 25.39 0.87
N GLY A 29 11.19 24.54 -0.02
CA GLY A 29 9.86 24.67 -0.57
C GLY A 29 9.32 23.38 -1.14
N LEU A 30 8.00 23.23 -1.10
CA LEU A 30 7.25 22.16 -1.71
C LEU A 30 6.38 22.74 -2.83
N HIS A 31 6.63 22.32 -4.06
CA HIS A 31 5.73 22.63 -5.18
C HIS A 31 4.63 21.58 -5.23
N CYS A 32 3.40 22.00 -5.31
CA CYS A 32 2.26 21.08 -5.36
C CYS A 32 1.15 21.58 -6.28
N THR A 33 0.34 20.63 -6.71
CA THR A 33 -0.96 20.90 -7.31
C THR A 33 -2.02 20.67 -6.23
N LEU A 34 -2.62 21.74 -5.73
CA LEU A 34 -3.67 21.73 -4.71
C LEU A 34 -5.01 22.07 -5.37
N LYS A 35 -5.95 21.12 -5.35
CA LYS A 35 -7.27 21.30 -5.98
C LYS A 35 -7.17 21.81 -7.42
N GLY A 36 -6.23 21.29 -8.18
CA GLY A 36 -5.99 21.67 -9.58
C GLY A 36 -5.22 22.98 -9.80
N ARG A 37 -4.74 23.65 -8.75
CA ARG A 37 -3.93 24.89 -8.85
C ARG A 37 -2.51 24.63 -8.39
N SER A 38 -1.54 25.23 -9.10
CA SER A 38 -0.12 25.18 -8.67
C SER A 38 0.07 26.09 -7.48
N GLU A 39 0.67 25.56 -6.43
CA GLU A 39 1.02 26.28 -5.21
C GLU A 39 2.42 25.92 -4.75
N THR A 40 3.05 26.82 -3.98
CA THR A 40 4.33 26.57 -3.32
C THR A 40 4.17 26.80 -1.82
N MET A 41 4.53 25.78 -1.04
CA MET A 41 4.59 25.87 0.42
C MET A 41 6.03 26.12 0.81
N LEU A 42 6.30 27.29 1.40
CA LEU A 42 7.64 27.62 1.91
C LEU A 42 7.88 26.92 3.25
N LEU A 43 9.08 26.48 3.46
CA LEU A 43 9.54 25.83 4.69
C LEU A 43 10.53 26.74 5.41
N GLY A 44 10.46 26.76 6.72
CA GLY A 44 11.34 27.51 7.61
C GLY A 44 12.52 26.68 8.11
N ASP A 45 13.44 27.36 8.76
CA ASP A 45 14.55 26.70 9.44
C ASP A 45 14.03 25.78 10.55
N GLY A 46 14.47 24.53 10.52
CA GLY A 46 14.06 23.51 11.48
C GLY A 46 12.86 22.65 11.06
N ASP A 47 12.20 22.97 9.95
CA ASP A 47 11.19 22.08 9.38
C ASP A 47 11.83 20.78 8.85
N LEU A 48 11.13 19.66 9.02
CA LEU A 48 11.56 18.35 8.52
C LEU A 48 10.62 17.89 7.43
N VAL A 49 11.18 17.41 6.32
CA VAL A 49 10.42 16.84 5.21
C VAL A 49 10.68 15.35 5.12
N PHE A 50 9.63 14.55 5.26
CA PHE A 50 9.66 13.11 5.02
C PHE A 50 9.04 12.83 3.65
N VAL A 51 9.86 12.35 2.72
CA VAL A 51 9.39 12.00 1.36
C VAL A 51 9.15 10.51 1.30
N GLN A 52 7.92 10.11 1.06
CA GLN A 52 7.58 8.73 0.75
C GLN A 52 7.78 8.50 -0.75
N ASN A 53 8.78 7.68 -1.06
CA ASN A 53 9.26 7.46 -2.42
C ASN A 53 8.44 6.41 -3.15
N GLY A 54 7.42 6.85 -3.86
CA GLY A 54 6.58 5.99 -4.69
C GLY A 54 5.61 5.11 -3.89
N SER A 55 4.88 4.29 -4.60
CA SER A 55 3.93 3.34 -4.02
C SER A 55 3.76 2.11 -4.90
N MET A 56 3.92 0.93 -4.32
CA MET A 56 3.63 -0.34 -4.99
C MET A 56 2.16 -0.47 -5.40
N THR A 57 1.27 0.27 -4.72
CA THR A 57 -0.17 0.27 -5.00
C THR A 57 -0.60 1.28 -6.06
N ASP A 58 0.33 2.02 -6.66
CA ASP A 58 0.04 3.02 -7.69
C ASP A 58 -0.71 2.42 -8.91
N ALA A 59 -0.36 1.20 -9.29
CA ALA A 59 -1.02 0.47 -10.38
C ALA A 59 -2.10 -0.51 -9.89
N SER A 60 -2.57 -0.41 -8.65
CA SER A 60 -3.59 -1.31 -8.13
C SER A 60 -4.97 -1.04 -8.73
N SER A 61 -5.81 -2.06 -8.71
CA SER A 61 -7.21 -1.99 -9.11
C SER A 61 -8.05 -2.79 -8.14
N LEU A 62 -9.34 -2.47 -8.06
CA LEU A 62 -10.30 -3.20 -7.25
C LEU A 62 -11.13 -4.12 -8.14
N GLY A 63 -11.33 -5.33 -7.67
CA GLY A 63 -12.36 -6.25 -8.16
C GLY A 63 -13.65 -6.09 -7.37
N SER A 64 -14.59 -6.99 -7.62
CA SER A 64 -15.85 -7.10 -6.89
C SER A 64 -16.14 -8.56 -6.53
N MET A 65 -17.27 -8.81 -5.91
CA MET A 65 -17.73 -10.19 -5.66
C MET A 65 -17.97 -10.99 -6.95
N SER A 66 -18.23 -10.32 -8.07
CA SER A 66 -18.55 -10.93 -9.37
C SER A 66 -17.49 -10.74 -10.45
N GLU A 67 -16.50 -9.86 -10.23
CA GLU A 67 -15.52 -9.50 -11.24
C GLU A 67 -14.11 -9.49 -10.66
N ALA A 68 -13.16 -10.04 -11.40
CA ALA A 68 -11.74 -9.96 -11.07
C ALA A 68 -11.23 -8.52 -11.25
N PRO A 69 -10.21 -8.10 -10.47
CA PRO A 69 -9.59 -6.78 -10.65
C PRO A 69 -8.90 -6.66 -12.01
N ALA A 70 -9.08 -5.52 -12.68
CA ALA A 70 -8.42 -5.27 -13.96
C ALA A 70 -6.90 -5.16 -13.79
N LYS A 71 -6.14 -5.88 -14.60
CA LYS A 71 -4.67 -5.74 -14.65
C LYS A 71 -4.30 -4.35 -15.18
N ARG A 72 -3.52 -3.61 -14.43
CA ARG A 72 -3.08 -2.26 -14.78
C ARG A 72 -1.58 -2.21 -15.00
N THR A 73 -1.16 -1.25 -15.82
CA THR A 73 0.23 -0.84 -15.95
C THR A 73 0.45 0.43 -15.11
N ARG A 74 1.71 0.78 -14.90
CA ARG A 74 2.08 2.02 -14.24
C ARG A 74 1.40 3.23 -14.88
N ALA A 75 0.79 4.08 -14.06
CA ALA A 75 0.19 5.32 -14.54
C ALA A 75 1.26 6.39 -14.84
N PRO A 76 1.15 7.13 -15.94
CA PRO A 76 1.93 8.35 -16.13
C PRO A 76 1.59 9.35 -15.02
N ASN A 77 2.60 10.07 -14.52
CA ASN A 77 2.44 11.04 -13.43
C ASN A 77 1.87 10.47 -12.12
N GLY A 78 2.12 9.18 -11.86
CA GLY A 78 1.71 8.50 -10.64
C GLY A 78 2.66 8.75 -9.46
N ALA A 79 2.52 7.95 -8.43
CA ALA A 79 3.24 8.07 -7.15
C ALA A 79 4.78 8.01 -7.25
N TRP A 80 5.34 7.49 -8.34
CA TRP A 80 6.79 7.39 -8.56
C TRP A 80 7.41 8.65 -9.16
N THR A 81 6.60 9.54 -9.74
CA THR A 81 7.06 10.67 -10.56
C THR A 81 7.95 11.64 -9.79
N LEU A 82 7.59 11.97 -8.56
CA LEU A 82 8.39 12.86 -7.72
C LEU A 82 9.78 12.27 -7.45
N TRP A 83 9.84 10.99 -7.07
CA TRP A 83 11.11 10.34 -6.79
C TRP A 83 11.99 10.22 -8.04
N GLU A 84 11.40 9.90 -9.20
CA GLU A 84 12.14 9.87 -10.47
C GLU A 84 12.76 11.23 -10.79
N LYS A 85 12.00 12.29 -10.60
CA LYS A 85 12.47 13.67 -10.80
C LYS A 85 13.60 14.02 -9.82
N LEU A 86 13.45 13.69 -8.54
CA LEU A 86 14.47 13.94 -7.53
C LEU A 86 15.74 13.12 -7.76
N ALA A 87 15.63 11.90 -8.26
CA ALA A 87 16.75 10.99 -8.49
C ALA A 87 17.49 11.25 -9.82
N ASP A 88 16.89 12.02 -10.74
CA ASP A 88 17.49 12.31 -12.03
C ASP A 88 18.80 13.08 -11.86
N GLY A 89 19.90 12.47 -12.35
CA GLY A 89 21.26 12.98 -12.19
C GLY A 89 21.79 13.00 -10.74
N ARG A 90 21.07 12.44 -9.77
CA ARG A 90 21.42 12.48 -8.34
C ARG A 90 21.45 11.08 -7.71
N PRO A 91 22.57 10.34 -7.78
CA PRO A 91 22.69 8.98 -7.27
C PRO A 91 22.36 8.81 -5.77
N SER A 92 22.52 9.86 -4.98
CA SER A 92 22.21 9.88 -3.54
C SER A 92 20.71 9.69 -3.25
N PHE A 93 19.84 9.98 -4.22
CA PHE A 93 18.39 9.75 -4.12
C PHE A 93 17.97 8.33 -4.53
N GLY A 94 18.93 7.46 -4.83
CA GLY A 94 18.66 6.07 -5.18
C GLY A 94 18.27 5.87 -6.64
N ARG A 95 17.65 4.73 -6.93
CA ARG A 95 17.30 4.28 -8.29
C ARG A 95 15.85 3.82 -8.35
N PRO A 96 14.87 4.69 -8.60
CA PRO A 96 13.45 4.35 -8.65
C PRO A 96 13.14 3.25 -9.67
N ALA A 97 13.85 3.19 -10.79
CA ALA A 97 13.65 2.17 -11.83
C ALA A 97 13.79 0.73 -11.31
N VAL A 98 14.55 0.48 -10.25
CA VAL A 98 14.66 -0.85 -9.62
C VAL A 98 13.30 -1.33 -9.09
N PHE A 99 12.45 -0.39 -8.67
CA PHE A 99 11.15 -0.68 -8.05
C PHE A 99 9.97 -0.59 -9.02
N ASN A 100 10.04 0.30 -10.01
CA ASN A 100 8.88 0.66 -10.81
C ASN A 100 8.98 0.32 -12.30
N SER A 101 10.11 -0.25 -12.77
CA SER A 101 10.27 -0.56 -14.21
C SER A 101 9.49 -1.79 -14.66
N CYS A 102 9.12 -2.68 -13.75
CA CYS A 102 8.43 -3.92 -14.11
C CYS A 102 7.25 -4.23 -13.17
N VAL A 103 6.12 -3.57 -13.39
CA VAL A 103 4.89 -3.71 -12.58
C VAL A 103 4.43 -5.17 -12.52
N ALA A 104 4.51 -5.91 -13.63
CA ALA A 104 4.08 -7.30 -13.67
C ALA A 104 4.87 -8.23 -12.72
N GLN A 105 6.15 -7.93 -12.47
CA GLN A 105 6.98 -8.73 -11.55
C GLN A 105 6.76 -8.41 -10.08
N SER A 106 6.14 -7.28 -9.76
CA SER A 106 5.79 -6.86 -8.41
C SER A 106 4.29 -7.06 -8.11
N ASN A 107 3.59 -7.80 -8.95
CA ASN A 107 2.17 -8.04 -8.80
C ASN A 107 1.88 -8.97 -7.61
N TRP A 108 0.87 -8.62 -6.83
CA TRP A 108 0.31 -9.42 -5.77
C TRP A 108 -1.19 -9.15 -5.68
N ALA A 109 -1.95 -10.12 -5.23
CA ALA A 109 -3.39 -9.97 -5.06
C ALA A 109 -3.75 -10.02 -3.59
N SER A 110 -4.70 -9.19 -3.16
CA SER A 110 -5.20 -9.18 -1.79
C SER A 110 -6.71 -9.19 -1.75
N PHE A 111 -7.24 -9.64 -0.62
CA PHE A 111 -8.67 -9.67 -0.34
C PHE A 111 -8.92 -9.32 1.12
N THR A 112 -10.11 -8.82 1.40
CA THR A 112 -10.59 -8.56 2.76
C THR A 112 -11.86 -9.37 2.98
N VAL A 113 -11.97 -9.97 4.16
CA VAL A 113 -13.14 -10.74 4.56
C VAL A 113 -13.78 -10.12 5.79
N THR A 114 -15.08 -9.88 5.71
CA THR A 114 -15.90 -9.47 6.85
C THR A 114 -16.66 -10.69 7.36
N LEU A 115 -16.45 -11.02 8.62
CA LEU A 115 -17.08 -12.14 9.33
C LEU A 115 -18.18 -11.62 10.25
N LYS A 116 -19.21 -12.44 10.45
CA LYS A 116 -20.34 -12.13 11.34
C LYS A 116 -20.27 -12.86 12.68
N ASP A 117 -19.14 -13.48 12.99
CA ASP A 117 -18.85 -14.14 14.26
C ASP A 117 -17.33 -14.22 14.52
N THR A 118 -16.94 -14.75 15.67
CA THR A 118 -15.55 -14.88 16.10
C THR A 118 -14.90 -16.23 15.77
N ALA A 119 -15.66 -17.21 15.27
CA ALA A 119 -15.22 -18.60 15.18
C ALA A 119 -13.92 -18.77 14.37
N PHE A 120 -13.77 -18.03 13.27
CA PHE A 120 -12.57 -18.08 12.47
C PHE A 120 -11.34 -17.54 13.23
N PHE A 121 -11.47 -16.40 13.89
CA PHE A 121 -10.39 -15.81 14.70
C PHE A 121 -10.00 -16.73 15.86
N ASP A 122 -10.96 -17.29 16.58
CA ASP A 122 -10.72 -18.24 17.68
C ASP A 122 -9.96 -19.48 17.19
N GLN A 123 -10.31 -19.99 16.01
CA GLN A 123 -9.63 -21.13 15.41
C GLN A 123 -8.22 -20.77 14.98
N MET A 124 -8.01 -19.62 14.33
CA MET A 124 -6.71 -19.17 13.85
C MET A 124 -5.77 -18.85 15.01
N GLN A 125 -6.26 -18.27 16.09
CA GLN A 125 -5.48 -18.03 17.30
C GLN A 125 -5.04 -19.34 17.96
N ARG A 126 -5.92 -20.31 18.07
CA ARG A 126 -5.57 -21.67 18.56
C ARG A 126 -4.53 -22.35 17.67
N PHE A 127 -4.67 -22.22 16.35
CA PHE A 127 -3.77 -22.84 15.38
C PHE A 127 -2.38 -22.19 15.40
N SER A 128 -2.29 -20.86 15.41
CA SER A 128 -1.05 -20.11 15.33
C SER A 128 -0.37 -19.90 16.68
N GLY A 129 -1.13 -19.94 17.78
CA GLY A 129 -0.66 -19.52 19.11
C GLY A 129 -0.53 -18.01 19.27
N ASN A 130 -0.96 -17.21 18.31
CA ASN A 130 -0.86 -15.75 18.31
C ASN A 130 -2.24 -15.10 18.47
N GLU A 131 -2.33 -14.10 19.33
CA GLU A 131 -3.52 -13.26 19.41
C GLU A 131 -3.62 -12.33 18.20
N ALA A 132 -4.85 -12.03 17.81
CA ALA A 132 -5.11 -11.06 16.74
C ALA A 132 -4.50 -9.69 17.07
N GLY A 133 -3.82 -9.09 16.11
CA GLY A 133 -3.14 -7.79 16.28
C GLY A 133 -1.75 -7.84 16.91
N THR A 134 -1.27 -9.01 17.34
CA THR A 134 0.07 -9.17 17.94
C THR A 134 1.12 -9.74 16.98
N GLY A 135 0.94 -9.58 15.68
CA GLY A 135 1.81 -10.15 14.64
C GLY A 135 1.29 -11.46 14.04
N GLY A 136 -0.03 -11.67 14.11
CA GLY A 136 -0.69 -12.87 13.60
C GLY A 136 -0.71 -12.96 12.08
N LEU A 137 0.45 -13.02 11.45
CA LEU A 137 0.59 -13.36 10.03
C LEU A 137 0.82 -14.87 9.90
N VAL A 138 -0.09 -15.56 9.22
CA VAL A 138 0.03 -16.97 8.91
C VAL A 138 0.22 -17.15 7.42
N THR A 139 1.38 -17.68 7.02
CA THR A 139 1.69 -17.97 5.62
C THR A 139 1.54 -19.46 5.34
N PHE A 140 0.73 -19.82 4.36
CA PHE A 140 0.55 -21.17 3.87
C PHE A 140 1.59 -21.46 2.78
N LYS A 141 2.73 -22.00 3.18
CA LYS A 141 3.86 -22.24 2.28
C LYS A 141 3.57 -23.23 1.15
N ASP A 142 2.62 -24.13 1.35
CA ASP A 142 2.22 -25.13 0.35
C ASP A 142 1.07 -24.61 -0.56
N SER A 143 0.63 -23.37 -0.36
CA SER A 143 -0.28 -22.69 -1.28
C SER A 143 0.46 -22.31 -2.56
N ASN A 144 -0.10 -22.70 -3.72
CA ASN A 144 0.44 -22.25 -5.01
C ASN A 144 0.49 -20.73 -5.14
N TRP A 145 -0.42 -20.02 -4.47
CA TRP A 145 -0.46 -18.57 -4.42
C TRP A 145 0.50 -17.97 -3.40
N LEU A 146 1.18 -18.80 -2.58
CA LEU A 146 1.92 -18.38 -1.40
C LEU A 146 1.06 -17.41 -0.57
N MET A 147 -0.09 -17.91 -0.14
CA MET A 147 -1.11 -17.11 0.53
C MET A 147 -0.76 -16.86 1.98
N SER A 148 -0.97 -15.62 2.41
CA SER A 148 -0.87 -15.23 3.81
C SER A 148 -2.19 -14.64 4.30
N ILE A 149 -2.52 -14.90 5.57
CA ILE A 149 -3.68 -14.33 6.27
C ILE A 149 -3.16 -13.46 7.41
N VAL A 150 -3.72 -12.27 7.54
CA VAL A 150 -3.40 -11.31 8.60
C VAL A 150 -4.60 -11.15 9.51
N LEU A 151 -4.43 -11.52 10.78
CA LEU A 151 -5.42 -11.30 11.83
C LEU A 151 -5.15 -9.96 12.49
N ALA A 152 -5.88 -8.95 12.06
CA ALA A 152 -5.79 -7.61 12.63
C ALA A 152 -6.37 -7.57 14.06
N HIS A 153 -5.91 -6.61 14.85
CA HIS A 153 -6.58 -6.25 16.10
C HIS A 153 -8.05 -5.92 15.84
N GLN A 154 -8.93 -6.38 16.73
CA GLN A 154 -10.36 -6.10 16.65
C GLN A 154 -10.80 -5.19 17.83
N PRO A 155 -11.66 -4.21 17.61
CA PRO A 155 -12.23 -3.77 16.33
C PRO A 155 -11.18 -3.13 15.43
N HIS A 156 -11.20 -3.42 14.12
CA HIS A 156 -10.26 -2.87 13.15
C HIS A 156 -10.68 -1.49 12.64
N PHE A 157 -11.97 -1.24 12.56
CA PHE A 157 -12.54 0.04 12.15
C PHE A 157 -13.25 0.75 13.30
N ALA A 158 -13.24 2.08 13.29
CA ALA A 158 -14.08 2.87 14.17
C ALA A 158 -15.57 2.50 13.94
N ASN A 159 -16.31 2.34 15.04
CA ASN A 159 -17.73 1.93 15.02
C ASN A 159 -17.99 0.53 14.42
N GLN A 160 -17.01 -0.35 14.38
CA GLN A 160 -17.22 -1.76 14.00
C GLN A 160 -18.11 -2.44 15.05
N PRO A 161 -19.21 -3.13 14.64
CA PRO A 161 -20.03 -3.91 15.56
C PRO A 161 -19.23 -5.01 16.27
N ALA A 162 -19.59 -5.33 17.50
CA ALA A 162 -18.85 -6.29 18.33
C ALA A 162 -18.88 -7.73 17.81
N ASP A 163 -19.93 -8.08 17.06
CA ASP A 163 -20.13 -9.36 16.39
C ASP A 163 -19.53 -9.45 14.98
N VAL A 164 -18.92 -8.35 14.52
CA VAL A 164 -18.25 -8.30 13.21
C VAL A 164 -16.76 -8.33 13.40
N GLN A 165 -16.07 -9.16 12.64
CA GLN A 165 -14.62 -9.20 12.58
C GLN A 165 -14.11 -9.07 11.14
N VAL A 166 -12.93 -8.51 10.97
CA VAL A 166 -12.35 -8.27 9.66
C VAL A 166 -10.90 -8.78 9.63
N PHE A 167 -10.59 -9.58 8.62
CA PHE A 167 -9.22 -9.95 8.31
C PHE A 167 -8.94 -9.70 6.84
N TRP A 168 -7.66 -9.71 6.48
CA TRP A 168 -7.26 -9.70 5.08
C TRP A 168 -6.24 -10.79 4.82
N GLY A 169 -6.16 -11.17 3.56
CA GLY A 169 -5.15 -12.06 3.06
C GLY A 169 -4.58 -11.57 1.73
N TYR A 170 -3.46 -12.15 1.35
CA TYR A 170 -2.83 -11.86 0.07
C TYR A 170 -2.08 -13.07 -0.47
N GLY A 171 -1.95 -13.13 -1.79
CA GLY A 171 -1.12 -14.09 -2.49
C GLY A 171 0.02 -13.39 -3.22
N LEU A 172 1.24 -13.88 -2.99
CA LEU A 172 2.45 -13.32 -3.61
C LEU A 172 2.76 -13.91 -5.00
N PHE A 173 2.08 -15.01 -5.36
CA PHE A 173 2.17 -15.61 -6.69
C PHE A 173 0.80 -15.59 -7.38
N PRO A 174 0.24 -14.39 -7.64
CA PRO A 174 -1.14 -14.26 -8.10
C PRO A 174 -1.39 -14.82 -9.51
N ASP A 175 -0.34 -15.03 -10.30
CA ASP A 175 -0.42 -15.58 -11.65
C ASP A 175 -0.39 -17.12 -11.69
N ARG A 176 -0.19 -17.78 -10.55
CA ARG A 176 -0.24 -19.25 -10.47
C ARG A 176 -1.68 -19.74 -10.31
N VAL A 177 -1.95 -20.88 -10.90
CA VAL A 177 -3.21 -21.61 -10.69
C VAL A 177 -3.30 -22.07 -9.23
N GLY A 178 -4.44 -21.85 -8.59
CA GLY A 178 -4.66 -22.20 -7.19
C GLY A 178 -4.70 -23.71 -6.95
N ASN A 179 -4.55 -24.14 -5.69
CA ASN A 179 -4.64 -25.56 -5.32
C ASN A 179 -6.07 -26.12 -5.46
N PHE A 180 -7.07 -25.27 -5.26
CA PHE A 180 -8.49 -25.64 -5.26
C PHE A 180 -9.30 -24.87 -6.32
N VAL A 181 -8.81 -23.69 -6.70
CA VAL A 181 -9.40 -22.85 -7.77
C VAL A 181 -8.55 -23.04 -9.02
N ALA A 182 -9.15 -23.54 -10.11
CA ALA A 182 -8.43 -23.90 -11.32
C ALA A 182 -8.10 -22.70 -12.22
N LYS A 183 -7.73 -21.56 -11.61
CA LYS A 183 -7.28 -20.35 -12.31
C LYS A 183 -6.34 -19.50 -11.45
N PRO A 184 -5.60 -18.53 -12.02
CA PRO A 184 -4.77 -17.60 -11.27
C PRO A 184 -5.58 -16.76 -10.28
N MET A 185 -5.00 -16.44 -9.12
CA MET A 185 -5.65 -15.59 -8.12
C MET A 185 -5.98 -14.20 -8.69
N ALA A 186 -5.11 -13.65 -9.53
CA ALA A 186 -5.33 -12.35 -10.19
C ALA A 186 -6.54 -12.33 -11.14
N ASP A 187 -7.04 -13.50 -11.53
CA ASP A 187 -8.20 -13.65 -12.42
C ASP A 187 -9.46 -14.10 -11.65
N CYS A 188 -9.39 -14.18 -10.30
CA CYS A 188 -10.51 -14.54 -9.44
C CYS A 188 -11.37 -13.33 -9.10
N SER A 189 -12.68 -13.52 -9.09
CA SER A 189 -13.62 -12.63 -8.42
C SER A 189 -13.57 -12.83 -6.90
N GLY A 190 -14.18 -11.93 -6.13
CA GLY A 190 -14.23 -12.08 -4.67
C GLY A 190 -15.04 -13.29 -4.21
N ALA A 191 -15.96 -13.80 -5.03
CA ALA A 191 -16.76 -14.99 -4.72
C ALA A 191 -15.99 -16.30 -4.92
N GLU A 192 -14.97 -16.31 -5.76
CA GLU A 192 -14.13 -17.49 -6.04
C GLU A 192 -12.99 -17.63 -5.06
#